data_5093f04cc19518eef64a2df2ded60bfc
#
_entry.id   5093f04cc19518eef64a2df2ded60bfc
#
_cell.length_a   1.000
_cell.length_b   1.000
_cell.length_c   1.000
_cell.angle_alpha   90.00
_cell.angle_beta   90.00
_cell.angle_gamma   90.00
#
_symmetry.space_group_name_H-M   'P 1'
#
loop_
_entity.id
_entity.type
_entity.pdbx_description
1 polymer ?
#
loop_
_entity_poly.entity_id
_entity_poly.type
_entity_poly.pdbx_seq_one_letter_code
_entity_poly.pdbx_strand_id
1 'polypeptide(L)'
;GPYCLYGGVYNGFNQRRGGAEWIMNRCKIPVREYRAKACTFNPVDFNAEELVLTAKNAGMKYIIFTTKHHDGFAMFKSNASEFNIVDYTPFKRDIVDELAKACRKHHIKLGFYYSQTQDWCNPGGGTIRKEMKEGWANPDSVAIDNFTQENLGGWDCLQRSASLDD
;
A
#
# COMPACT_ATOMS: atom_id res chain seq x y z
N GLY A 1 3.34 -4.71 -2.06
CA GLY A 1 2.14 -4.64 -1.20
C GLY A 1 1.02 -5.56 -1.67
N PRO A 2 -0.10 -5.67 -0.93
CA PRO A 2 -1.18 -6.62 -1.21
C PRO A 2 -1.85 -6.44 -2.58
N TYR A 3 -1.77 -5.27 -3.19
CA TYR A 3 -2.30 -5.04 -4.53
C TYR A 3 -1.76 -6.03 -5.58
N CYS A 4 -0.57 -6.57 -5.39
CA CYS A 4 -0.01 -7.56 -6.31
C CYS A 4 -0.80 -8.88 -6.33
N LEU A 5 -1.55 -9.19 -5.27
CA LEU A 5 -2.39 -10.38 -5.18
C LEU A 5 -3.55 -10.40 -6.19
N TYR A 6 -3.86 -9.24 -6.77
CA TYR A 6 -4.90 -9.12 -7.79
C TYR A 6 -4.40 -9.40 -9.22
N GLY A 7 -3.08 -9.38 -9.45
CA GLY A 7 -2.52 -9.55 -10.79
C GLY A 7 -3.05 -8.54 -11.81
N GLY A 8 -3.53 -7.39 -11.35
CA GLY A 8 -4.14 -6.36 -12.21
C GLY A 8 -5.58 -6.65 -12.65
N VAL A 9 -6.24 -7.66 -12.08
CA VAL A 9 -7.61 -8.05 -12.46
C VAL A 9 -8.53 -8.09 -11.24
N TYR A 10 -9.71 -7.50 -11.38
CA TYR A 10 -10.77 -7.59 -10.38
C TYR A 10 -12.13 -7.59 -11.06
N ASN A 11 -12.98 -8.58 -10.78
CA ASN A 11 -14.34 -8.74 -11.32
C ASN A 11 -14.42 -8.53 -12.85
N GLY A 12 -13.48 -9.09 -13.60
CA GLY A 12 -13.41 -8.95 -15.05
C GLY A 12 -12.81 -7.63 -15.55
N PHE A 13 -12.59 -6.66 -14.69
CA PHE A 13 -11.87 -5.45 -15.04
C PHE A 13 -10.37 -5.74 -15.06
N ASN A 14 -9.74 -5.45 -16.18
CA ASN A 14 -8.30 -5.65 -16.36
C ASN A 14 -7.61 -4.28 -16.42
N GLN A 15 -6.83 -3.98 -15.38
CA GLN A 15 -6.07 -2.76 -15.29
C GLN A 15 -4.77 -2.87 -16.08
N ARG A 16 -4.86 -2.83 -17.40
CA ARG A 16 -3.69 -2.90 -18.29
C ARG A 16 -2.92 -1.59 -18.41
N ARG A 17 -3.51 -0.47 -18.00
CA ARG A 17 -2.89 0.86 -18.07
C ARG A 17 -2.79 1.47 -16.68
N GLY A 18 -1.55 1.82 -16.29
CA GLY A 18 -1.24 2.40 -14.98
C GLY A 18 -0.74 1.38 -13.97
N GLY A 19 -0.33 1.85 -12.81
CA GLY A 19 0.28 1.03 -11.78
C GLY A 19 -0.71 0.11 -11.07
N ALA A 20 -0.29 -1.10 -10.75
CA ALA A 20 -1.10 -2.10 -10.06
C ALA A 20 -1.53 -1.63 -8.66
N GLU A 21 -0.78 -0.73 -8.06
CA GLU A 21 -1.05 -0.13 -6.76
C GLU A 21 -2.35 0.68 -6.71
N TRP A 22 -2.88 1.08 -7.88
CA TRP A 22 -4.15 1.80 -7.99
C TRP A 22 -5.36 0.89 -8.15
N ILE A 23 -5.21 -0.42 -8.16
CA ILE A 23 -6.31 -1.35 -8.43
C ILE A 23 -7.48 -1.19 -7.46
N MET A 24 -7.18 -1.02 -6.18
CA MET A 24 -8.19 -0.81 -5.14
C MET A 24 -9.09 0.38 -5.47
N ASN A 25 -8.48 1.49 -5.86
CA ASN A 25 -9.18 2.73 -6.19
C ASN A 25 -9.94 2.64 -7.51
N ARG A 26 -9.26 2.23 -8.59
CA ARG A 26 -9.86 2.19 -9.94
C ARG A 26 -10.95 1.15 -10.10
N CYS A 27 -10.81 0.02 -9.42
CA CYS A 27 -11.80 -1.04 -9.44
C CYS A 27 -12.85 -0.89 -8.34
N LYS A 28 -12.74 0.17 -7.51
CA LYS A 28 -13.66 0.43 -6.39
C LYS A 28 -13.79 -0.79 -5.46
N ILE A 29 -12.64 -1.41 -5.16
CA ILE A 29 -12.62 -2.58 -4.28
C ILE A 29 -12.95 -2.12 -2.85
N PRO A 30 -13.97 -2.69 -2.21
CA PRO A 30 -14.30 -2.35 -0.82
C PRO A 30 -13.10 -2.54 0.10
N VAL A 31 -12.85 -1.63 1.01
CA VAL A 31 -11.72 -1.75 1.97
C VAL A 31 -11.79 -3.07 2.72
N ARG A 32 -12.98 -3.48 3.15
CA ARG A 32 -13.17 -4.76 3.83
C ARG A 32 -12.70 -5.94 2.98
N GLU A 33 -13.03 -5.94 1.69
CA GLU A 33 -12.62 -7.00 0.77
C GLU A 33 -11.11 -6.92 0.48
N TYR A 34 -10.61 -5.71 0.24
CA TYR A 34 -9.17 -5.48 0.04
C TYR A 34 -8.35 -5.94 1.24
N ARG A 35 -8.77 -5.59 2.45
CA ARG A 35 -8.11 -6.02 3.68
C ARG A 35 -8.22 -7.53 3.88
N ALA A 36 -9.38 -8.13 3.61
CA ALA A 36 -9.54 -9.58 3.66
C ALA A 36 -8.59 -10.30 2.68
N LYS A 37 -8.38 -9.74 1.49
CA LYS A 37 -7.38 -10.24 0.55
C LYS A 37 -5.96 -10.00 1.05
N ALA A 38 -5.69 -8.81 1.60
CA ALA A 38 -4.36 -8.44 2.10
C ALA A 38 -3.87 -9.38 3.22
N CYS A 39 -4.77 -9.92 4.06
CA CYS A 39 -4.36 -10.85 5.11
C CYS A 39 -3.81 -12.19 4.57
N THR A 40 -3.99 -12.48 3.29
CA THR A 40 -3.39 -13.65 2.62
C THR A 40 -2.01 -13.37 2.01
N PHE A 41 -1.51 -12.12 2.12
CA PHE A 41 -0.20 -11.75 1.61
C PHE A 41 0.91 -12.43 2.39
N ASN A 42 1.58 -13.39 1.76
CA ASN A 42 2.58 -14.22 2.41
C ASN A 42 3.78 -14.48 1.49
N PRO A 43 4.71 -13.52 1.34
CA PRO A 43 5.87 -13.64 0.46
C PRO A 43 6.97 -14.50 1.10
N VAL A 44 6.73 -15.78 1.31
CA VAL A 44 7.62 -16.71 2.04
C VAL A 44 9.03 -16.81 1.45
N ASP A 45 9.14 -16.63 0.14
CA ASP A 45 10.43 -16.70 -0.58
C ASP A 45 11.23 -15.39 -0.51
N PHE A 46 10.71 -14.37 0.18
CA PHE A 46 11.44 -13.10 0.31
C PHE A 46 12.75 -13.31 1.07
N ASN A 47 13.86 -12.94 0.43
CA ASN A 47 15.20 -12.97 0.98
C ASN A 47 15.87 -11.61 0.78
N ALA A 48 15.98 -10.84 1.84
CA ALA A 48 16.57 -9.50 1.80
C ALA A 48 18.03 -9.50 1.39
N GLU A 49 18.80 -10.50 1.85
CA GLU A 49 20.22 -10.60 1.54
C GLU A 49 20.45 -10.88 0.06
N GLU A 50 19.72 -11.83 -0.50
CA GLU A 50 19.78 -12.16 -1.92
C GLU A 50 19.41 -10.98 -2.81
N LEU A 51 18.33 -10.25 -2.45
CA LEU A 51 17.90 -9.05 -3.16
C LEU A 51 19.01 -7.98 -3.16
N VAL A 52 19.59 -7.71 -1.99
CA VAL A 52 20.65 -6.69 -1.85
C VAL A 52 21.92 -7.10 -2.59
N LEU A 53 22.30 -8.36 -2.53
CA LEU A 53 23.46 -8.88 -3.29
C LEU A 53 23.22 -8.80 -4.80
N THR A 54 22.02 -9.12 -5.26
CA THR A 54 21.65 -8.99 -6.67
C THR A 54 21.77 -7.55 -7.13
N ALA A 55 21.25 -6.60 -6.36
CA ALA A 55 21.37 -5.19 -6.64
C ALA A 55 22.85 -4.73 -6.66
N LYS A 56 23.63 -5.15 -5.70
CA LYS A 56 25.06 -4.84 -5.60
C LYS A 56 25.84 -5.38 -6.80
N ASN A 57 25.63 -6.63 -7.16
CA ASN A 57 26.28 -7.28 -8.29
C ASN A 57 25.90 -6.63 -9.63
N ALA A 58 24.69 -6.10 -9.73
CA ALA A 58 24.26 -5.29 -10.86
C ALA A 58 24.85 -3.85 -10.87
N GLY A 59 25.70 -3.50 -9.92
CA GLY A 59 26.35 -2.19 -9.82
C GLY A 59 25.50 -1.09 -9.21
N MET A 60 24.33 -1.41 -8.66
CA MET A 60 23.46 -0.45 -7.98
C MET A 60 24.12 0.09 -6.71
N LYS A 61 23.88 1.37 -6.41
CA LYS A 61 24.46 2.06 -5.25
C LYS A 61 23.46 2.28 -4.11
N TYR A 62 22.19 2.16 -4.43
CA TYR A 62 21.10 2.32 -3.46
C TYR A 62 19.88 1.50 -3.89
N ILE A 63 18.99 1.26 -2.94
CA ILE A 63 17.65 0.70 -3.15
C ILE A 63 16.66 1.69 -2.55
N ILE A 64 15.58 1.99 -3.27
CA ILE A 64 14.43 2.71 -2.73
C ILE A 64 13.28 1.71 -2.61
N PHE A 65 12.88 1.43 -1.38
CA PHE A 65 11.82 0.48 -1.10
C PHE A 65 10.51 1.19 -0.77
N THR A 66 9.42 0.75 -1.38
CA THR A 66 8.07 1.25 -1.06
C THR A 66 7.59 0.65 0.25
N THR A 67 7.73 1.41 1.32
CA THR A 67 7.36 0.97 2.67
C THR A 67 5.87 1.04 2.95
N LYS A 68 5.18 2.01 2.36
CA LYS A 68 3.72 2.14 2.37
C LYS A 68 3.27 2.84 1.09
N HIS A 69 2.27 2.32 0.43
CA HIS A 69 1.62 2.97 -0.70
C HIS A 69 0.24 3.53 -0.32
N HIS A 70 -0.53 4.04 -1.29
CA HIS A 70 -1.83 4.68 -1.09
C HIS A 70 -2.86 3.78 -0.40
N ASP A 71 -2.75 2.46 -0.54
CA ASP A 71 -3.60 1.47 0.11
C ASP A 71 -3.45 1.40 1.64
N GLY A 72 -2.48 2.11 2.19
CA GLY A 72 -2.24 2.18 3.62
C GLY A 72 -1.54 0.97 4.23
N PHE A 73 -1.23 -0.06 3.43
CA PHE A 73 -0.55 -1.25 3.95
C PHE A 73 0.94 -0.99 4.19
N ALA A 74 1.37 -1.15 5.43
CA ALA A 74 2.76 -0.98 5.80
C ALA A 74 3.57 -2.27 5.65
N MET A 75 4.71 -2.20 4.97
CA MET A 75 5.64 -3.31 4.78
C MET A 75 6.62 -3.46 5.95
N PHE A 76 6.30 -2.86 7.09
CA PHE A 76 7.08 -2.86 8.34
C PHE A 76 6.16 -2.91 9.55
N LYS A 77 6.67 -3.28 10.71
CA LYS A 77 5.92 -3.22 11.97
C LYS A 77 5.60 -1.77 12.31
N SER A 78 4.32 -1.46 12.39
CA SER A 78 3.84 -0.12 12.73
C SER A 78 3.05 -0.17 14.05
N ASN A 79 3.28 0.83 14.90
CA ASN A 79 2.46 1.03 16.10
C ASN A 79 1.24 1.93 15.83
N ALA A 80 1.22 2.60 14.67
CA ALA A 80 0.13 3.49 14.29
C ALA A 80 -1.05 2.75 13.63
N SER A 81 -0.81 1.57 13.06
CA SER A 81 -1.85 0.78 12.39
C SER A 81 -1.50 -0.70 12.40
N GLU A 82 -2.50 -1.53 12.68
CA GLU A 82 -2.37 -2.99 12.55
C GLU A 82 -2.35 -3.46 11.10
N PHE A 83 -2.69 -2.58 10.15
CA PHE A 83 -2.68 -2.91 8.72
C PHE A 83 -1.25 -2.91 8.18
N ASN A 84 -0.47 -3.84 8.66
CA ASN A 84 0.94 -4.00 8.32
C ASN A 84 1.32 -5.48 8.13
N ILE A 85 2.45 -5.72 7.49
CA ILE A 85 2.89 -7.05 7.10
C ILE A 85 3.13 -7.98 8.30
N VAL A 86 3.52 -7.44 9.45
CA VAL A 86 3.84 -8.23 10.64
C VAL A 86 2.58 -8.64 11.39
N ASP A 87 1.66 -7.70 11.62
CA ASP A 87 0.47 -7.96 12.43
C ASP A 87 -0.65 -8.60 11.62
N TYR A 88 -0.82 -8.17 10.39
CA TYR A 88 -2.01 -8.45 9.59
C TYR A 88 -1.89 -9.68 8.68
N THR A 89 -0.68 -10.20 8.46
CA THR A 89 -0.44 -11.30 7.53
C THR A 89 0.18 -12.52 8.22
N PRO A 90 0.11 -13.71 7.62
CA PRO A 90 0.77 -14.89 8.13
C PRO A 90 2.30 -14.82 8.00
N PHE A 91 2.84 -13.89 7.22
CA PHE A 91 4.27 -13.74 7.00
C PHE A 91 5.05 -13.38 8.28
N LYS A 92 4.48 -12.51 9.13
CA LYS A 92 5.01 -12.18 10.47
C LYS A 92 6.44 -11.65 10.52
N ARG A 93 7.01 -11.23 9.40
CA ARG A 93 8.36 -10.70 9.31
C ARG A 93 8.33 -9.24 8.88
N ASP A 94 9.31 -8.46 9.34
CA ASP A 94 9.47 -7.04 8.98
C ASP A 94 10.45 -6.91 7.82
N ILE A 95 9.92 -6.71 6.62
CA ILE A 95 10.72 -6.59 5.39
C ILE A 95 11.66 -5.39 5.44
N VAL A 96 11.22 -4.28 6.04
CA VAL A 96 12.04 -3.07 6.13
C VAL A 96 13.23 -3.28 7.07
N ASP A 97 13.02 -3.92 8.21
CA ASP A 97 14.09 -4.26 9.13
C ASP A 97 15.12 -5.22 8.49
N GLU A 98 14.63 -6.25 7.82
CA GLU A 98 15.48 -7.20 7.11
C GLU A 98 16.31 -6.54 6.00
N LEU A 99 15.68 -5.69 5.18
CA LEU A 99 16.38 -4.93 4.14
C LEU A 99 17.39 -3.96 4.73
N ALA A 100 17.05 -3.29 5.84
CA ALA A 100 17.96 -2.37 6.50
C ALA A 100 19.24 -3.08 7.03
N LYS A 101 19.06 -4.28 7.58
CA LYS A 101 20.18 -5.12 8.04
C LYS A 101 21.05 -5.57 6.86
N ALA A 102 20.45 -6.08 5.79
CA ALA A 102 21.15 -6.53 4.60
C ALA A 102 21.88 -5.37 3.89
N CYS A 103 21.23 -4.23 3.73
CA CYS A 103 21.83 -3.05 3.11
C CYS A 103 23.03 -2.53 3.90
N ARG A 104 22.95 -2.49 5.24
CA ARG A 104 24.10 -2.14 6.08
C ARG A 104 25.25 -3.11 5.89
N LYS A 105 24.98 -4.41 5.94
CA LYS A 105 25.98 -5.47 5.77
C LYS A 105 26.73 -5.37 4.43
N HIS A 106 26.02 -5.03 3.36
CA HIS A 106 26.58 -5.01 2.00
C HIS A 106 26.94 -3.60 1.50
N HIS A 107 26.83 -2.58 2.36
CA HIS A 107 27.15 -1.18 2.02
C HIS A 107 26.34 -0.62 0.85
N ILE A 108 25.06 -1.00 0.75
CA ILE A 108 24.09 -0.42 -0.17
C ILE A 108 23.24 0.59 0.61
N LYS A 109 23.01 1.77 0.05
CA LYS A 109 22.15 2.77 0.65
C LYS A 109 20.67 2.34 0.53
N LEU A 110 19.91 2.50 1.61
CA LEU A 110 18.49 2.21 1.62
C LEU A 110 17.69 3.52 1.77
N GLY A 111 16.82 3.79 0.83
CA GLY A 111 15.84 4.86 0.89
C GLY A 111 14.43 4.29 0.99
N PHE A 112 13.47 5.12 1.41
CA PHE A 112 12.08 4.73 1.59
C PHE A 112 11.17 5.63 0.76
N TYR A 113 10.26 5.01 0.02
CA TYR A 113 9.08 5.67 -0.47
C TYR A 113 7.94 5.43 0.53
N TYR A 114 7.29 6.50 0.93
CA TYR A 114 6.15 6.48 1.83
C TYR A 114 5.07 7.40 1.30
N SER A 115 3.88 6.86 1.03
CA SER A 115 2.74 7.67 0.63
C SER A 115 2.20 8.45 1.83
N GLN A 116 2.28 9.78 1.80
CA GLN A 116 1.81 10.64 2.88
C GLN A 116 0.43 11.24 2.61
N THR A 117 0.21 11.72 1.38
CA THR A 117 -1.00 12.47 1.04
C THR A 117 -2.21 11.60 0.80
N GLN A 118 -2.00 10.30 0.61
CA GLN A 118 -3.05 9.33 0.36
C GLN A 118 -2.82 8.10 1.23
N ASP A 119 -3.85 7.73 1.98
CA ASP A 119 -3.92 6.50 2.73
C ASP A 119 -5.37 6.07 2.78
N TRP A 120 -5.74 5.17 1.90
CA TRP A 120 -7.14 4.76 1.70
C TRP A 120 -7.71 3.93 2.85
N CYS A 121 -6.89 3.51 3.78
CA CYS A 121 -7.30 2.73 4.95
C CYS A 121 -7.07 3.44 6.28
N ASN A 122 -6.64 4.71 6.25
CA ASN A 122 -6.43 5.51 7.46
C ASN A 122 -7.47 6.64 7.52
N PRO A 123 -8.19 6.79 8.63
CA PRO A 123 -9.19 7.84 8.78
C PRO A 123 -8.71 9.26 8.46
N GLY A 124 -7.45 9.57 8.75
CA GLY A 124 -6.89 10.89 8.46
C GLY A 124 -6.26 11.04 7.08
N GLY A 125 -6.09 9.96 6.34
CA GLY A 125 -5.25 9.94 5.13
C GLY A 125 -5.98 9.94 3.80
N GLY A 126 -7.30 9.98 3.82
CA GLY A 126 -8.12 9.76 2.64
C GLY A 126 -8.68 10.98 1.96
N THR A 127 -8.24 12.17 2.33
CA THR A 127 -8.83 13.41 1.79
C THR A 127 -8.57 13.53 0.31
N ILE A 128 -9.60 13.25 -0.48
CA ILE A 128 -9.64 13.63 -1.87
C ILE A 128 -9.71 15.15 -1.90
N ARG A 129 -8.70 15.78 -2.44
CA ARG A 129 -8.73 17.22 -2.64
C ARG A 129 -9.92 17.56 -3.53
N LYS A 130 -10.62 18.64 -3.20
CA LYS A 130 -11.81 19.07 -3.92
C LYS A 130 -11.52 19.21 -5.43
N GLU A 131 -10.36 19.72 -5.78
CA GLU A 131 -9.89 19.88 -7.15
C GLU A 131 -9.51 18.56 -7.84
N MET A 132 -9.37 17.48 -7.10
CA MET A 132 -9.10 16.15 -7.65
C MET A 132 -10.37 15.34 -7.88
N LYS A 133 -11.53 15.84 -7.47
CA LYS A 133 -12.81 15.11 -7.59
C LYS A 133 -13.12 14.73 -9.02
N GLU A 134 -12.78 15.58 -9.96
CA GLU A 134 -13.08 15.37 -11.40
C GLU A 134 -11.92 14.70 -12.15
N GLY A 135 -10.70 14.87 -11.68
CA GLY A 135 -9.50 14.42 -12.37
C GLY A 135 -8.72 13.32 -11.68
N TRP A 136 -9.23 12.78 -10.59
CA TRP A 136 -8.52 11.75 -9.88
C TRP A 136 -8.52 10.41 -10.65
N ALA A 137 -7.58 9.54 -10.33
CA ALA A 137 -7.41 8.25 -10.99
C ALA A 137 -8.65 7.36 -10.94
N ASN A 138 -9.52 7.57 -9.96
CA ASN A 138 -10.90 7.18 -10.06
C ASN A 138 -11.69 8.42 -10.51
N PRO A 139 -12.17 8.49 -11.74
CA PRO A 139 -12.90 9.64 -12.27
C PRO A 139 -14.22 9.90 -11.53
N ASP A 140 -14.64 8.97 -10.71
CA ASP A 140 -15.91 9.00 -10.01
C ASP A 140 -15.67 9.03 -8.50
N SER A 141 -15.16 10.17 -8.02
CA SER A 141 -14.97 10.38 -6.58
C SER A 141 -16.27 10.40 -5.80
N VAL A 142 -17.37 10.83 -6.44
CA VAL A 142 -18.70 10.77 -5.83
C VAL A 142 -19.14 9.32 -5.66
N ALA A 143 -18.87 8.48 -6.65
CA ALA A 143 -19.15 7.05 -6.52
C ALA A 143 -18.27 6.36 -5.49
N ILE A 144 -17.03 6.81 -5.28
CA ILE A 144 -16.22 6.32 -4.17
C ILE A 144 -16.84 6.72 -2.84
N ASP A 145 -17.25 7.98 -2.70
CA ASP A 145 -17.87 8.45 -1.47
C ASP A 145 -19.18 7.66 -1.19
N ASN A 146 -20.02 7.47 -2.19
CA ASN A 146 -21.23 6.67 -2.08
C ASN A 146 -20.92 5.20 -1.78
N PHE A 147 -19.98 4.64 -2.49
CA PHE A 147 -19.53 3.27 -2.29
C PHE A 147 -18.95 3.06 -0.90
N THR A 148 -18.26 4.07 -0.36
CA THR A 148 -17.74 4.09 0.98
C THR A 148 -18.85 4.07 2.01
N GLN A 149 -19.92 4.84 1.80
CA GLN A 149 -21.09 4.84 2.66
C GLN A 149 -21.76 3.46 2.71
N GLU A 150 -21.92 2.83 1.57
CA GLU A 150 -22.51 1.50 1.45
C GLU A 150 -21.66 0.39 2.10
N ASN A 151 -20.36 0.60 2.21
CA ASN A 151 -19.40 -0.35 2.75
C ASN A 151 -18.87 0.12 4.10
N LEU A 152 -19.76 0.48 5.00
CA LEU A 152 -19.46 0.97 6.35
C LEU A 152 -18.40 0.11 7.05
N GLY A 153 -17.49 0.77 7.74
CA GLY A 153 -16.38 0.16 8.45
C GLY A 153 -15.17 -0.21 7.58
N GLY A 154 -15.29 -0.07 6.27
CA GLY A 154 -14.16 -0.30 5.38
C GLY A 154 -13.47 0.98 4.94
N TRP A 155 -14.23 2.05 4.74
CA TRP A 155 -13.74 3.28 4.16
C TRP A 155 -13.94 4.52 5.03
N ASP A 156 -14.13 4.34 6.31
CA ASP A 156 -14.21 5.46 7.25
C ASP A 156 -13.02 6.42 7.07
N CYS A 157 -11.89 5.84 6.71
CA CYS A 157 -10.68 6.57 6.37
C CYS A 157 -10.81 7.53 5.18
N LEU A 158 -11.73 7.26 4.25
CA LEU A 158 -11.94 8.15 3.11
C LEU A 158 -12.99 9.23 3.38
N GLN A 159 -13.83 9.03 4.39
CA GLN A 159 -14.87 9.98 4.77
C GLN A 159 -14.38 11.02 5.76
N ARG A 160 -13.42 10.64 6.59
CA ARG A 160 -12.81 11.60 7.50
C ARG A 160 -11.86 12.47 6.69
N SER A 161 -12.28 13.69 6.42
CA SER A 161 -11.30 14.72 6.13
C SER A 161 -10.32 14.71 7.31
N ALA A 162 -9.04 14.60 7.04
CA ALA A 162 -8.07 14.98 8.02
C ALA A 162 -8.40 16.41 8.43
N SER A 163 -9.06 16.62 9.54
CA SER A 163 -9.01 17.92 10.16
C SER A 163 -7.57 18.08 10.59
N LEU A 164 -6.92 19.12 10.14
CA LEU A 164 -5.57 19.48 10.57
C LEU A 164 -5.54 19.90 12.05
N ASP A 165 -6.65 19.72 12.75
CA ASP A 165 -6.89 20.15 14.12
C ASP A 165 -6.92 18.99 15.12
N ASP A 166 -6.63 17.75 14.70
CA ASP A 166 -6.50 16.58 15.59
C ASP A 166 -5.03 16.15 15.76
#